data_126e25e61504b52124c89e72baae75ce
#
_entry.id   126e25e61504b52124c89e72baae75ce
#
_cell.length_a   1.000
_cell.length_b   1.000
_cell.length_c   1.000
_cell.angle_alpha   90.00
_cell.angle_beta   90.00
_cell.angle_gamma   90.00
#
_symmetry.space_group_name_H-M   'P 1'
#
loop_
_entity.id
_entity.type
_entity.pdbx_description
1 polymer ?
#
loop_
_entity_poly.entity_id
_entity_poly.type
_entity_poly.pdbx_seq_one_letter_code
_entity_poly.pdbx_strand_id
1 'polypeptide(L)'
;MTDTRAKKAAAPASESRVRTHSTPLLNNRIFAPYKVATLIDTVAACGISADTVLQRTCLSLDEVRSPHTLTSVRQYLTACDNIIAAGAGLGVAFAVGSRLHLSAYGMYGYALMCSPTMREFFDFAVRYHLLATPTLRLGWRLEGDLAIWEFAEIYREVMSNDLRNFLIRQQMMQNFTHVRDVAGADRTPVRALFGLPDDGNAAEDERMLGCPCDYDQPVHELHYPASILDQAPELGNRLTRAMLEDTCDRLIGQAKMTSGVAGEVYQLLMLAPNQFPTMEAIAHQIGMTERTLRRRLRDEKRNYADIIDDVRKNLALEYLTTTRMSVEDIAWKIGFSDSSNLRRAVKRWTGQTINEVRRG
;
A
#
# COMPACT_ATOMS: atom_id res chain seq x y z
N MET A 1 -63.28 -3.80 10.81
CA MET A 1 -62.40 -3.17 9.81
C MET A 1 -61.42 -2.31 10.55
N THR A 2 -60.30 -2.85 10.93
CA THR A 2 -59.21 -2.14 11.62
C THR A 2 -57.93 -2.45 10.85
N ASP A 3 -57.46 -1.41 10.14
CA ASP A 3 -56.29 -1.42 9.24
C ASP A 3 -55.03 -1.29 10.14
N THR A 4 -54.25 -2.38 10.21
CA THR A 4 -52.98 -2.40 10.94
C THR A 4 -51.86 -2.25 9.93
N ARG A 5 -51.50 -1.00 9.58
CA ARG A 5 -50.27 -0.69 8.82
C ARG A 5 -49.05 -0.97 9.70
N ALA A 6 -48.38 -2.07 9.42
CA ALA A 6 -47.04 -2.35 9.93
C ALA A 6 -46.07 -1.30 9.44
N LYS A 7 -45.51 -0.48 10.31
CA LYS A 7 -44.36 0.38 10.06
C LYS A 7 -43.15 -0.49 9.81
N LYS A 8 -42.69 -0.52 8.56
CA LYS A 8 -41.40 -1.10 8.16
C LYS A 8 -40.29 -0.25 8.81
N ALA A 9 -39.64 -0.78 9.83
CA ALA A 9 -38.47 -0.14 10.43
C ALA A 9 -37.37 -0.01 9.36
N ALA A 10 -36.93 1.21 9.13
CA ALA A 10 -35.79 1.49 8.29
C ALA A 10 -34.53 0.90 8.97
N ALA A 11 -33.77 0.11 8.23
CA ALA A 11 -32.47 -0.38 8.66
C ALA A 11 -31.54 0.82 8.96
N PRO A 12 -30.71 0.78 10.01
CA PRO A 12 -29.77 1.86 10.29
C PRO A 12 -28.82 2.03 9.11
N ALA A 13 -28.61 3.28 8.72
CA ALA A 13 -27.66 3.64 7.67
C ALA A 13 -26.26 3.12 8.03
N SER A 14 -25.66 2.35 7.13
CA SER A 14 -24.29 1.85 7.29
C SER A 14 -23.34 3.05 7.40
N GLU A 15 -22.65 3.18 8.53
CA GLU A 15 -21.59 4.16 8.70
C GLU A 15 -20.51 3.99 7.63
N SER A 16 -20.02 5.10 7.12
CA SER A 16 -19.25 5.28 5.90
C SER A 16 -18.09 4.29 5.73
N ARG A 17 -18.06 3.60 4.59
CA ARG A 17 -16.94 2.79 4.12
C ARG A 17 -15.73 3.69 3.83
N VAL A 18 -14.69 3.60 4.63
CA VAL A 18 -13.38 4.17 4.26
C VAL A 18 -12.72 3.21 3.25
N ARG A 19 -12.47 3.68 2.03
CA ARG A 19 -11.84 2.88 0.96
C ARG A 19 -10.56 3.55 0.50
N THR A 20 -9.52 2.75 0.24
CA THR A 20 -8.32 3.21 -0.47
C THR A 20 -8.69 3.53 -1.92
N HIS A 21 -8.32 4.71 -2.40
CA HIS A 21 -8.75 5.22 -3.70
C HIS A 21 -7.78 4.96 -4.86
N SER A 22 -6.60 4.37 -4.62
CA SER A 22 -5.61 4.12 -5.65
C SER A 22 -5.12 2.67 -5.63
N THR A 23 -5.17 2.02 -6.79
CA THR A 23 -4.55 0.73 -7.03
C THR A 23 -3.19 1.01 -7.67
N PRO A 24 -2.06 0.63 -7.05
CA PRO A 24 -0.75 0.81 -7.66
C PRO A 24 -0.65 -0.03 -8.93
N LEU A 25 0.06 0.46 -9.94
CA LEU A 25 0.41 -0.37 -11.09
C LEU A 25 1.37 -1.48 -10.62
N LEU A 26 1.19 -2.68 -11.19
CA LEU A 26 1.94 -3.88 -10.84
C LEU A 26 3.46 -3.69 -10.90
N ASN A 27 3.95 -2.87 -11.82
CA ASN A 27 5.38 -2.77 -12.13
C ASN A 27 6.09 -1.63 -11.39
N ASN A 28 5.36 -0.75 -10.69
CA ASN A 28 5.97 0.39 -10.01
C ASN A 28 6.82 -0.06 -8.82
N ARG A 29 8.11 0.25 -8.86
CA ARG A 29 9.05 -0.01 -7.75
C ARG A 29 8.97 1.14 -6.76
N ILE A 30 8.06 1.03 -5.81
CA ILE A 30 7.78 2.05 -4.79
C ILE A 30 7.72 1.49 -3.36
N PHE A 31 7.89 0.18 -3.22
CA PHE A 31 7.74 -0.52 -1.95
C PHE A 31 9.09 -1.02 -1.43
N ALA A 32 9.34 -0.87 -0.15
CA ALA A 32 10.48 -1.50 0.49
C ALA A 32 10.42 -3.04 0.35
N PRO A 33 11.55 -3.75 0.31
CA PRO A 33 11.61 -5.17 -0.05
C PRO A 33 11.17 -6.13 1.07
N TYR A 34 10.67 -5.63 2.21
CA TYR A 34 10.40 -6.42 3.42
C TYR A 34 9.51 -7.67 3.18
N LYS A 35 8.49 -7.58 2.31
CA LYS A 35 7.64 -8.75 2.00
C LYS A 35 8.42 -9.85 1.29
N VAL A 36 9.30 -9.48 0.34
CA VAL A 36 10.17 -10.44 -0.36
C VAL A 36 11.20 -11.02 0.60
N ALA A 37 11.80 -10.20 1.46
CA ALA A 37 12.74 -10.63 2.48
C ALA A 37 12.09 -11.63 3.46
N THR A 38 10.91 -11.28 4.00
CA THR A 38 10.16 -12.18 4.91
C THR A 38 9.77 -13.49 4.22
N LEU A 39 9.41 -13.45 2.93
CA LEU A 39 9.11 -14.64 2.16
C LEU A 39 10.33 -15.57 2.10
N ILE A 40 11.51 -15.04 1.70
CA ILE A 40 12.78 -15.79 1.64
C ILE A 40 13.10 -16.42 3.00
N ASP A 41 13.08 -15.61 4.07
CA ASP A 41 13.44 -16.08 5.42
C ASP A 41 12.45 -17.13 5.94
N THR A 42 11.18 -17.07 5.50
CA THR A 42 10.17 -18.04 5.90
C THR A 42 10.36 -19.38 5.19
N VAL A 43 10.55 -19.37 3.87
CA VAL A 43 10.63 -20.62 3.09
C VAL A 43 11.99 -21.30 3.19
N ALA A 44 13.03 -20.61 3.68
CA ALA A 44 14.31 -21.23 3.97
C ALA A 44 14.19 -22.42 4.93
N ALA A 45 13.26 -22.34 5.91
CA ALA A 45 12.94 -23.44 6.82
C ALA A 45 12.30 -24.67 6.11
N CYS A 46 11.72 -24.45 4.92
CA CYS A 46 11.15 -25.49 4.06
C CYS A 46 12.14 -26.01 3.01
N GLY A 47 13.42 -25.58 3.05
CA GLY A 47 14.44 -25.98 2.10
C GLY A 47 14.37 -25.28 0.73
N ILE A 48 13.54 -24.24 0.59
CA ILE A 48 13.48 -23.45 -0.66
C ILE A 48 14.52 -22.34 -0.59
N SER A 49 15.43 -22.32 -1.59
CA SER A 49 16.55 -21.37 -1.63
C SER A 49 16.07 -19.97 -2.02
N ALA A 50 16.85 -18.94 -1.61
CA ALA A 50 16.62 -17.57 -2.04
C ALA A 50 16.65 -17.42 -3.57
N ASP A 51 17.55 -18.13 -4.25
CA ASP A 51 17.63 -18.11 -5.71
C ASP A 51 16.33 -18.62 -6.36
N THR A 52 15.71 -19.65 -5.80
CA THR A 52 14.42 -20.15 -6.26
C THR A 52 13.34 -19.08 -6.09
N VAL A 53 13.26 -18.43 -4.92
CA VAL A 53 12.28 -17.35 -4.64
C VAL A 53 12.47 -16.20 -5.63
N LEU A 54 13.71 -15.83 -5.94
CA LEU A 54 14.05 -14.66 -6.75
C LEU A 54 14.05 -14.90 -8.25
N GLN A 55 13.87 -16.14 -8.73
CA GLN A 55 13.76 -16.41 -10.16
C GLN A 55 12.79 -15.46 -10.85
N ARG A 56 13.14 -14.93 -12.01
CA ARG A 56 12.32 -14.02 -12.83
C ARG A 56 11.89 -12.72 -12.15
N THR A 57 12.33 -12.41 -10.93
CA THR A 57 12.00 -11.15 -10.23
C THR A 57 12.92 -10.01 -10.65
N CYS A 58 14.07 -10.29 -11.27
CA CYS A 58 15.16 -9.34 -11.50
C CYS A 58 15.62 -8.66 -10.19
N LEU A 59 15.62 -9.38 -9.08
CA LEU A 59 16.18 -8.97 -7.79
C LEU A 59 17.29 -9.95 -7.41
N SER A 60 18.36 -9.43 -6.81
CA SER A 60 19.38 -10.20 -6.10
C SER A 60 19.08 -10.25 -4.61
N LEU A 61 19.67 -11.20 -3.88
CA LEU A 61 19.53 -11.30 -2.43
C LEU A 61 20.08 -10.04 -1.72
N ASP A 62 21.18 -9.47 -2.23
CA ASP A 62 21.77 -8.25 -1.68
C ASP A 62 20.83 -7.05 -1.85
N GLU A 63 20.15 -6.93 -3.01
CA GLU A 63 19.14 -5.90 -3.22
C GLU A 63 17.96 -6.07 -2.25
N VAL A 64 17.46 -7.29 -2.05
CA VAL A 64 16.35 -7.56 -1.11
C VAL A 64 16.72 -7.23 0.33
N ARG A 65 17.98 -7.35 0.70
CA ARG A 65 18.50 -7.00 2.04
C ARG A 65 18.92 -5.54 2.18
N SER A 66 18.90 -4.76 1.09
CA SER A 66 19.25 -3.34 1.11
C SER A 66 18.04 -2.47 1.48
N PRO A 67 18.15 -1.55 2.46
CA PRO A 67 17.08 -0.63 2.82
C PRO A 67 16.80 0.42 1.72
N HIS A 68 17.68 0.53 0.73
CA HIS A 68 17.53 1.48 -0.38
C HIS A 68 16.85 0.88 -1.61
N THR A 69 16.62 -0.42 -1.63
CA THR A 69 15.97 -1.10 -2.74
C THR A 69 14.46 -0.87 -2.69
N LEU A 70 13.90 -0.55 -3.84
CA LEU A 70 12.45 -0.51 -4.02
C LEU A 70 12.01 -1.66 -4.91
N THR A 71 10.94 -2.31 -4.51
CA THR A 71 10.30 -3.43 -5.20
C THR A 71 8.92 -3.06 -5.73
N SER A 72 8.39 -3.87 -6.63
CA SER A 72 7.03 -3.74 -7.16
C SER A 72 6.12 -4.87 -6.67
N VAL A 73 4.81 -4.67 -6.79
CA VAL A 73 3.84 -5.74 -6.52
C VAL A 73 4.10 -6.94 -7.43
N ARG A 74 4.39 -6.74 -8.72
CA ARG A 74 4.72 -7.84 -9.66
C ARG A 74 5.89 -8.68 -9.19
N GLN A 75 6.95 -8.08 -8.69
CA GLN A 75 8.11 -8.82 -8.18
C GLN A 75 7.73 -9.68 -6.97
N TYR A 76 6.89 -9.16 -6.09
CA TYR A 76 6.37 -9.95 -4.97
C TYR A 76 5.44 -11.09 -5.42
N LEU A 77 4.51 -10.84 -6.36
CA LEU A 77 3.66 -11.90 -6.93
C LEU A 77 4.49 -12.98 -7.61
N THR A 78 5.52 -12.60 -8.38
CA THR A 78 6.44 -13.55 -9.03
C THR A 78 7.20 -14.40 -7.99
N ALA A 79 7.66 -13.80 -6.90
CA ALA A 79 8.32 -14.53 -5.82
C ALA A 79 7.37 -15.52 -5.14
N CYS A 80 6.10 -15.16 -4.93
CA CYS A 80 5.07 -16.06 -4.41
C CYS A 80 4.78 -17.22 -5.40
N ASP A 81 4.64 -16.93 -6.70
CA ASP A 81 4.46 -17.97 -7.72
C ASP A 81 5.65 -18.97 -7.73
N ASN A 82 6.88 -18.48 -7.58
CA ASN A 82 8.07 -19.31 -7.57
C ASN A 82 8.07 -20.30 -6.41
N ILE A 83 7.68 -19.89 -5.21
CA ILE A 83 7.61 -20.80 -4.06
C ILE A 83 6.48 -21.80 -4.17
N ILE A 84 5.34 -21.41 -4.72
CA ILE A 84 4.21 -22.32 -5.01
C ILE A 84 4.65 -23.36 -6.02
N ALA A 85 5.32 -22.96 -7.11
CA ALA A 85 5.88 -23.89 -8.11
C ALA A 85 6.94 -24.81 -7.52
N ALA A 86 7.66 -24.39 -6.48
CA ALA A 86 8.62 -25.21 -5.74
C ALA A 86 7.97 -26.15 -4.71
N GLY A 87 6.63 -26.20 -4.65
CA GLY A 87 5.88 -27.11 -3.79
C GLY A 87 5.61 -26.58 -2.37
N ALA A 88 5.73 -25.27 -2.15
CA ALA A 88 5.32 -24.66 -0.88
C ALA A 88 3.82 -24.89 -0.64
N GLY A 89 3.48 -25.56 0.45
CA GLY A 89 2.08 -25.77 0.85
C GLY A 89 1.41 -24.48 1.37
N LEU A 90 0.09 -24.50 1.49
CA LEU A 90 -0.71 -23.34 1.95
C LEU A 90 -0.35 -22.88 3.37
N GLY A 91 0.13 -23.76 4.24
CA GLY A 91 0.65 -23.40 5.57
C GLY A 91 1.78 -22.35 5.53
N VAL A 92 2.53 -22.27 4.42
CA VAL A 92 3.55 -21.24 4.21
C VAL A 92 2.92 -19.84 4.10
N ALA A 93 1.72 -19.71 3.54
CA ALA A 93 1.02 -18.44 3.46
C ALA A 93 0.76 -17.85 4.86
N PHE A 94 0.28 -18.69 5.78
CA PHE A 94 0.10 -18.32 7.19
C PHE A 94 1.43 -18.02 7.88
N ALA A 95 2.45 -18.83 7.64
CA ALA A 95 3.78 -18.62 8.21
C ALA A 95 4.40 -17.28 7.75
N VAL A 96 4.20 -16.88 6.50
CA VAL A 96 4.61 -15.55 6.00
C VAL A 96 3.78 -14.44 6.65
N GLY A 97 2.45 -14.59 6.68
CA GLY A 97 1.56 -13.61 7.28
C GLY A 97 1.84 -13.36 8.76
N SER A 98 2.14 -14.42 9.53
CA SER A 98 2.46 -14.33 10.96
C SER A 98 3.81 -13.69 11.27
N ARG A 99 4.73 -13.62 10.30
CA ARG A 99 6.02 -12.95 10.43
C ARG A 99 6.02 -11.50 9.95
N LEU A 100 4.96 -11.08 9.27
CA LEU A 100 4.81 -9.71 8.79
C LEU A 100 4.23 -8.81 9.90
N HIS A 101 5.00 -8.62 10.98
CA HIS A 101 4.67 -7.72 12.07
C HIS A 101 4.68 -6.25 11.65
N LEU A 102 4.00 -5.39 12.43
CA LEU A 102 3.95 -3.95 12.16
C LEU A 102 5.33 -3.30 12.11
N SER A 103 6.30 -3.81 12.86
CA SER A 103 7.69 -3.32 12.85
C SER A 103 8.37 -3.41 11.47
N ALA A 104 7.92 -4.29 10.59
CA ALA A 104 8.45 -4.42 9.23
C ALA A 104 8.07 -3.25 8.30
N TYR A 105 7.04 -2.46 8.67
CA TYR A 105 6.44 -1.43 7.80
C TYR A 105 6.95 -0.01 8.07
N GLY A 106 8.07 0.13 8.80
CA GLY A 106 8.69 1.43 9.07
C GLY A 106 7.71 2.42 9.71
N MET A 107 7.67 3.66 9.20
CA MET A 107 6.85 4.74 9.77
C MET A 107 5.35 4.43 9.77
N TYR A 108 4.84 3.74 8.74
CA TYR A 108 3.45 3.31 8.67
C TYR A 108 3.11 2.32 9.79
N GLY A 109 3.93 1.29 9.98
CA GLY A 109 3.74 0.31 11.05
C GLY A 109 3.87 0.93 12.44
N TYR A 110 4.84 1.83 12.62
CA TYR A 110 5.00 2.55 13.89
C TYR A 110 3.78 3.46 14.19
N ALA A 111 3.24 4.14 13.18
CA ALA A 111 2.02 4.93 13.33
C ALA A 111 0.83 4.08 13.75
N LEU A 112 0.71 2.87 13.20
CA LEU A 112 -0.33 1.90 13.60
C LEU A 112 -0.17 1.47 15.06
N MET A 113 1.04 1.15 15.52
CA MET A 113 1.31 0.79 16.92
C MET A 113 0.99 1.94 17.90
N CYS A 114 1.18 3.20 17.46
CA CYS A 114 0.89 4.38 18.28
C CYS A 114 -0.59 4.82 18.22
N SER A 115 -1.48 4.07 17.58
CA SER A 115 -2.91 4.42 17.48
C SER A 115 -3.54 4.53 18.88
N PRO A 116 -4.29 5.61 19.18
CA PRO A 116 -4.90 5.82 20.50
C PRO A 116 -6.01 4.84 20.83
N THR A 117 -6.71 4.35 19.80
CA THR A 117 -7.78 3.34 19.91
C THR A 117 -7.66 2.35 18.75
N MET A 118 -8.27 1.18 18.91
CA MET A 118 -8.34 0.22 17.81
C MET A 118 -9.20 0.72 16.64
N ARG A 119 -10.18 1.57 16.87
CA ARG A 119 -10.94 2.24 15.79
C ARG A 119 -10.01 3.10 14.94
N GLU A 120 -9.18 3.93 15.57
CA GLU A 120 -8.19 4.74 14.86
C GLU A 120 -7.12 3.88 14.15
N PHE A 121 -6.78 2.72 14.72
CA PHE A 121 -5.92 1.73 14.05
C PHE A 121 -6.55 1.21 12.75
N PHE A 122 -7.84 0.80 12.79
CA PHE A 122 -8.57 0.31 11.62
C PHE A 122 -8.66 1.39 10.52
N ASP A 123 -9.04 2.60 10.88
CA ASP A 123 -9.15 3.73 9.94
C ASP A 123 -7.81 4.04 9.29
N PHE A 124 -6.74 4.07 10.07
CA PHE A 124 -5.41 4.38 9.58
C PHE A 124 -4.86 3.27 8.69
N ALA A 125 -5.06 2.02 9.06
CA ALA A 125 -4.62 0.87 8.28
C ALA A 125 -5.22 0.91 6.87
N VAL A 126 -6.51 1.23 6.74
CA VAL A 126 -7.16 1.37 5.43
C VAL A 126 -6.67 2.60 4.68
N ARG A 127 -6.61 3.77 5.35
CA ARG A 127 -6.21 5.04 4.73
C ARG A 127 -4.80 4.97 4.11
N TYR A 128 -3.86 4.33 4.80
CA TYR A 128 -2.45 4.28 4.41
C TYR A 128 -2.00 2.91 3.88
N HIS A 129 -2.93 1.99 3.57
CA HIS A 129 -2.63 0.65 3.09
C HIS A 129 -1.73 0.61 1.84
N LEU A 130 -1.77 1.68 1.03
CA LEU A 130 -0.87 1.81 -0.12
C LEU A 130 0.62 1.70 0.27
N LEU A 131 0.99 2.05 1.51
CA LEU A 131 2.38 1.95 1.99
C LEU A 131 2.81 0.51 2.31
N ALA A 132 1.90 -0.46 2.28
CA ALA A 132 2.12 -1.84 2.74
C ALA A 132 2.29 -2.88 1.61
N THR A 133 2.73 -2.51 0.42
CA THR A 133 2.80 -3.40 -0.77
C THR A 133 1.47 -4.15 -0.97
N PRO A 134 0.39 -3.48 -1.34
CA PRO A 134 -0.95 -4.04 -1.33
C PRO A 134 -1.12 -5.08 -2.45
N THR A 135 -1.40 -6.32 -2.10
CA THR A 135 -1.81 -7.40 -3.01
C THR A 135 -3.33 -7.53 -3.07
N LEU A 136 -4.00 -7.10 -2.01
CA LEU A 136 -5.46 -6.98 -1.91
C LEU A 136 -5.81 -5.56 -1.50
N ARG A 137 -7.03 -5.12 -1.75
CA ARG A 137 -7.57 -3.87 -1.21
C ARG A 137 -8.13 -4.16 0.17
N LEU A 138 -7.74 -3.35 1.14
CA LEU A 138 -8.22 -3.41 2.51
C LEU A 138 -9.36 -2.42 2.71
N GLY A 139 -10.38 -2.84 3.43
CA GLY A 139 -11.47 -2.02 3.94
C GLY A 139 -11.92 -2.51 5.29
N TRP A 140 -12.75 -1.74 5.99
CA TRP A 140 -13.46 -2.22 7.17
C TRP A 140 -14.82 -1.54 7.31
N ARG A 141 -15.73 -2.17 8.05
CA ARG A 141 -17.03 -1.65 8.42
C ARG A 141 -17.47 -2.13 9.78
N LEU A 142 -18.38 -1.39 10.37
CA LEU A 142 -19.13 -1.80 11.54
C LEU A 142 -20.50 -2.32 11.08
N GLU A 143 -20.87 -3.51 11.54
CA GLU A 143 -22.16 -4.12 11.22
C GLU A 143 -22.71 -4.83 12.47
N GLY A 144 -23.74 -4.22 13.10
CA GLY A 144 -24.22 -4.66 14.40
C GLY A 144 -23.11 -4.66 15.44
N ASP A 145 -22.89 -5.80 16.07
CA ASP A 145 -21.87 -5.99 17.10
C ASP A 145 -20.51 -6.49 16.54
N LEU A 146 -20.30 -6.36 15.23
CA LEU A 146 -19.10 -6.81 14.56
C LEU A 146 -18.33 -5.67 13.89
N ALA A 147 -17.01 -5.62 14.13
CA ALA A 147 -16.04 -4.87 13.36
C ALA A 147 -15.43 -5.83 12.32
N ILE A 148 -15.64 -5.56 11.05
CA ILE A 148 -15.35 -6.48 9.94
C ILE A 148 -14.26 -5.91 9.06
N TRP A 149 -13.12 -6.60 8.93
CA TRP A 149 -12.14 -6.37 7.87
C TRP A 149 -12.61 -6.94 6.55
N GLU A 150 -12.51 -6.16 5.48
CA GLU A 150 -12.82 -6.55 4.11
C GLU A 150 -11.53 -6.64 3.28
N PHE A 151 -11.37 -7.72 2.51
CA PHE A 151 -10.25 -7.93 1.61
C PHE A 151 -10.78 -8.12 0.18
N ALA A 152 -10.51 -7.18 -0.72
CA ALA A 152 -10.93 -7.26 -2.10
C ALA A 152 -9.76 -7.54 -3.04
N GLU A 153 -9.91 -8.50 -3.92
CA GLU A 153 -8.92 -8.82 -4.94
C GLU A 153 -8.78 -7.69 -5.97
N ILE A 154 -7.58 -7.20 -6.20
CA ILE A 154 -7.30 -6.08 -7.12
C ILE A 154 -6.51 -6.49 -8.35
N TYR A 155 -5.93 -7.70 -8.36
CA TYR A 155 -5.12 -8.23 -9.46
C TYR A 155 -5.58 -9.61 -9.93
N ARG A 156 -6.83 -9.95 -9.72
CA ARG A 156 -7.41 -11.28 -10.00
C ARG A 156 -7.10 -11.76 -11.42
N GLU A 157 -7.13 -10.88 -12.41
CA GLU A 157 -6.93 -11.21 -13.83
C GLU A 157 -5.51 -11.69 -14.18
N VAL A 158 -4.53 -11.41 -13.31
CA VAL A 158 -3.12 -11.76 -13.54
C VAL A 158 -2.59 -12.79 -12.54
N MET A 159 -3.46 -13.39 -11.72
CA MET A 159 -3.11 -14.37 -10.71
C MET A 159 -3.73 -15.73 -11.02
N SER A 160 -2.96 -16.80 -10.82
CA SER A 160 -3.49 -18.17 -10.78
C SER A 160 -4.37 -18.39 -9.55
N ASN A 161 -5.17 -19.45 -9.54
CA ASN A 161 -5.96 -19.79 -8.36
C ASN A 161 -5.08 -20.11 -7.14
N ASP A 162 -3.96 -20.79 -7.33
CA ASP A 162 -3.03 -21.12 -6.25
C ASP A 162 -2.39 -19.86 -5.65
N LEU A 163 -1.99 -18.90 -6.50
CA LEU A 163 -1.47 -17.63 -6.04
C LEU A 163 -2.54 -16.82 -5.28
N ARG A 164 -3.78 -16.82 -5.76
CA ARG A 164 -4.90 -16.18 -5.05
C ARG A 164 -5.12 -16.81 -3.68
N ASN A 165 -5.18 -18.14 -3.61
CA ASN A 165 -5.33 -18.90 -2.37
C ASN A 165 -4.22 -18.55 -1.37
N PHE A 166 -2.98 -18.48 -1.85
CA PHE A 166 -1.83 -18.11 -1.04
C PHE A 166 -1.94 -16.69 -0.51
N LEU A 167 -2.20 -15.70 -1.38
CA LEU A 167 -2.21 -14.29 -1.02
C LEU A 167 -3.36 -13.90 -0.10
N ILE A 168 -4.53 -14.52 -0.25
CA ILE A 168 -5.69 -14.28 0.60
C ILE A 168 -5.39 -14.77 2.03
N ARG A 169 -4.92 -16.00 2.19
CA ARG A 169 -4.54 -16.56 3.50
C ARG A 169 -3.42 -15.76 4.14
N GLN A 170 -2.38 -15.42 3.37
CA GLN A 170 -1.27 -14.60 3.85
C GLN A 170 -1.75 -13.23 4.33
N GLN A 171 -2.61 -12.54 3.59
CA GLN A 171 -3.09 -11.21 3.96
C GLN A 171 -4.02 -11.26 5.17
N MET A 172 -4.90 -12.26 5.27
CA MET A 172 -5.77 -12.43 6.43
C MET A 172 -4.95 -12.70 7.70
N MET A 173 -3.97 -13.59 7.62
CA MET A 173 -3.05 -13.85 8.74
C MET A 173 -2.21 -12.63 9.09
N GLN A 174 -1.73 -11.88 8.11
CA GLN A 174 -1.00 -10.63 8.35
C GLN A 174 -1.87 -9.61 9.12
N ASN A 175 -3.13 -9.42 8.73
CA ASN A 175 -4.04 -8.52 9.45
C ASN A 175 -4.37 -9.02 10.86
N PHE A 176 -4.53 -10.33 11.02
CA PHE A 176 -4.66 -10.95 12.34
C PHE A 176 -3.42 -10.69 13.21
N THR A 177 -2.22 -10.87 12.65
CA THR A 177 -0.95 -10.55 13.34
C THR A 177 -0.90 -9.08 13.75
N HIS A 178 -1.28 -8.16 12.86
CA HIS A 178 -1.30 -6.71 13.15
C HIS A 178 -2.28 -6.35 14.28
N VAL A 179 -3.47 -6.98 14.31
CA VAL A 179 -4.42 -6.78 15.42
C VAL A 179 -3.81 -7.25 16.73
N ARG A 180 -3.13 -8.40 16.74
CA ARG A 180 -2.45 -8.94 17.93
C ARG A 180 -1.25 -8.10 18.37
N ASP A 181 -0.50 -7.54 17.45
CA ASP A 181 0.61 -6.63 17.75
C ASP A 181 0.17 -5.39 18.53
N VAL A 182 -1.10 -4.96 18.36
CA VAL A 182 -1.62 -3.71 18.94
C VAL A 182 -2.60 -3.95 20.08
N ALA A 183 -3.51 -4.92 19.93
CA ALA A 183 -4.58 -5.18 20.91
C ALA A 183 -4.27 -6.31 21.90
N GLY A 184 -3.15 -7.02 21.70
CA GLY A 184 -2.73 -8.14 22.56
C GLY A 184 -2.87 -9.52 21.91
N ALA A 185 -2.04 -10.46 22.37
CA ALA A 185 -1.87 -11.77 21.76
C ALA A 185 -3.11 -12.68 21.87
N ASP A 186 -4.03 -12.42 22.76
CA ASP A 186 -5.27 -13.14 23.01
C ASP A 186 -6.43 -12.71 22.10
N ARG A 187 -6.23 -11.68 21.27
CA ARG A 187 -7.27 -11.16 20.37
C ARG A 187 -7.34 -11.97 19.09
N THR A 188 -8.42 -12.74 18.98
CA THR A 188 -8.72 -13.59 17.80
C THR A 188 -10.00 -13.08 17.12
N PRO A 189 -10.14 -13.24 15.80
CA PRO A 189 -11.41 -13.03 15.13
C PRO A 189 -12.43 -14.05 15.63
N VAL A 190 -13.71 -13.75 15.51
CA VAL A 190 -14.80 -14.67 15.86
C VAL A 190 -15.25 -15.51 14.66
N ARG A 191 -14.89 -15.09 13.45
CA ARG A 191 -15.22 -15.77 12.20
C ARG A 191 -14.36 -15.25 11.06
N ALA A 192 -14.04 -16.11 10.09
CA ALA A 192 -13.42 -15.74 8.83
C ALA A 192 -14.28 -16.19 7.65
N LEU A 193 -14.44 -15.35 6.62
CA LEU A 193 -15.14 -15.66 5.38
C LEU A 193 -14.15 -15.69 4.23
N PHE A 194 -14.20 -16.76 3.43
CA PHE A 194 -13.37 -16.92 2.25
C PHE A 194 -14.23 -16.94 0.99
N GLY A 195 -14.01 -16.02 0.07
CA GLY A 195 -14.54 -16.05 -1.30
C GLY A 195 -13.78 -17.03 -2.19
N LEU A 196 -13.28 -18.09 -1.61
CA LEU A 196 -12.60 -19.22 -2.23
C LEU A 196 -13.44 -20.46 -2.00
N PRO A 197 -13.41 -21.45 -2.92
CA PRO A 197 -13.99 -22.76 -2.66
C PRO A 197 -13.23 -23.46 -1.52
N ASP A 198 -13.93 -24.34 -0.82
CA ASP A 198 -13.27 -25.24 0.14
C ASP A 198 -12.33 -26.18 -0.63
N ASP A 199 -11.04 -26.04 -0.36
CA ASP A 199 -9.96 -26.82 -0.98
C ASP A 199 -9.49 -27.99 -0.09
N GLY A 200 -10.27 -28.31 0.97
CA GLY A 200 -9.96 -29.36 1.93
C GLY A 200 -9.00 -28.93 3.04
N ASN A 201 -8.63 -27.64 3.11
CA ASN A 201 -7.74 -27.10 4.14
C ASN A 201 -8.48 -26.39 5.29
N ALA A 202 -9.80 -26.48 5.37
CA ALA A 202 -10.62 -25.77 6.36
C ALA A 202 -10.11 -25.95 7.80
N ALA A 203 -9.79 -27.17 8.22
CA ALA A 203 -9.28 -27.44 9.57
C ALA A 203 -7.93 -26.75 9.87
N GLU A 204 -7.07 -26.60 8.86
CA GLU A 204 -5.79 -25.88 8.98
C GLU A 204 -6.04 -24.38 9.07
N ASP A 205 -6.91 -23.81 8.23
CA ASP A 205 -7.27 -22.40 8.22
C ASP A 205 -7.89 -22.01 9.58
N GLU A 206 -8.83 -22.80 10.10
CA GLU A 206 -9.42 -22.59 11.44
C GLU A 206 -8.38 -22.67 12.56
N ARG A 207 -7.47 -23.62 12.49
CA ARG A 207 -6.38 -23.75 13.46
C ARG A 207 -5.46 -22.53 13.44
N MET A 208 -5.14 -22.00 12.26
CA MET A 208 -4.23 -20.88 12.09
C MET A 208 -4.85 -19.52 12.48
N LEU A 209 -6.12 -19.31 12.13
CA LEU A 209 -6.84 -18.07 12.45
C LEU A 209 -7.50 -18.08 13.84
N GLY A 210 -7.65 -19.28 14.43
CA GLY A 210 -8.26 -19.46 15.74
C GLY A 210 -9.77 -19.20 15.79
N CYS A 211 -10.46 -19.31 14.64
CA CYS A 211 -11.89 -19.08 14.51
C CYS A 211 -12.51 -19.97 13.41
N PRO A 212 -13.84 -20.19 13.42
CA PRO A 212 -14.55 -20.83 12.32
C PRO A 212 -14.33 -20.15 10.99
N CYS A 213 -14.17 -20.93 9.92
CA CYS A 213 -13.91 -20.48 8.56
C CYS A 213 -15.02 -20.96 7.61
N ASP A 214 -15.68 -20.04 6.90
CA ASP A 214 -16.71 -20.33 5.90
C ASP A 214 -16.20 -20.06 4.50
N TYR A 215 -16.42 -20.99 3.58
CA TYR A 215 -15.97 -20.95 2.18
C TYR A 215 -17.12 -20.62 1.24
N ASP A 216 -16.80 -20.47 -0.06
CA ASP A 216 -17.77 -20.14 -1.12
C ASP A 216 -18.57 -18.86 -0.84
N GLN A 217 -17.97 -17.92 -0.09
CA GLN A 217 -18.60 -16.65 0.23
C GLN A 217 -18.37 -15.62 -0.88
N PRO A 218 -19.24 -14.61 -1.03
CA PRO A 218 -19.03 -13.56 -2.05
C PRO A 218 -17.84 -12.63 -1.75
N VAL A 219 -17.24 -12.73 -0.55
CA VAL A 219 -16.26 -11.81 0.00
C VAL A 219 -15.19 -12.55 0.81
N HIS A 220 -14.08 -11.86 1.11
CA HIS A 220 -13.10 -12.30 2.10
C HIS A 220 -13.16 -11.35 3.28
N GLU A 221 -13.40 -11.86 4.49
CA GLU A 221 -13.61 -11.06 5.69
C GLU A 221 -13.01 -11.69 6.94
N LEU A 222 -12.56 -10.85 7.89
CA LEU A 222 -12.28 -11.22 9.27
C LEU A 222 -13.21 -10.44 10.20
N HIS A 223 -13.97 -11.13 11.01
CA HIS A 223 -14.95 -10.56 11.93
C HIS A 223 -14.41 -10.53 13.36
N TYR A 224 -14.45 -9.37 13.99
CA TYR A 224 -14.11 -9.16 15.40
C TYR A 224 -15.32 -8.62 16.14
N PRO A 225 -15.45 -8.86 17.47
CA PRO A 225 -16.45 -8.17 18.27
C PRO A 225 -16.25 -6.65 18.17
N ALA A 226 -17.32 -5.88 18.01
CA ALA A 226 -17.24 -4.40 17.90
C ALA A 226 -16.55 -3.75 19.11
N SER A 227 -16.61 -4.39 20.28
CA SER A 227 -15.94 -3.93 21.51
C SER A 227 -14.42 -3.83 21.38
N ILE A 228 -13.82 -4.47 20.38
CA ILE A 228 -12.37 -4.29 20.11
C ILE A 228 -12.04 -2.85 19.73
N LEU A 229 -12.97 -2.12 19.08
CA LEU A 229 -12.74 -0.78 18.54
C LEU A 229 -12.49 0.27 19.63
N ASP A 230 -13.03 0.05 20.83
CA ASP A 230 -12.94 0.98 21.96
C ASP A 230 -11.70 0.70 22.84
N GLN A 231 -10.96 -0.37 22.54
CA GLN A 231 -9.75 -0.71 23.28
C GLN A 231 -8.64 0.32 23.00
N ALA A 232 -7.94 0.71 24.07
CA ALA A 232 -6.75 1.54 23.98
C ALA A 232 -5.52 0.63 23.87
N PRO A 233 -4.76 0.68 22.77
CA PRO A 233 -3.50 -0.02 22.64
C PRO A 233 -2.48 0.40 23.71
N GLU A 234 -1.66 -0.53 24.16
CA GLU A 234 -0.65 -0.28 25.20
C GLU A 234 0.34 0.83 24.80
N LEU A 235 0.74 0.85 23.52
CA LEU A 235 1.67 1.83 22.97
C LEU A 235 0.96 3.07 22.40
N GLY A 236 -0.36 3.21 22.60
CA GLY A 236 -1.16 4.31 22.09
C GLY A 236 -0.64 5.68 22.54
N ASN A 237 -0.33 6.57 21.59
CA ASN A 237 0.20 7.90 21.86
C ASN A 237 -0.29 8.90 20.81
N ARG A 238 -1.22 9.79 21.19
CA ARG A 238 -1.84 10.76 20.28
C ARG A 238 -0.84 11.71 19.64
N LEU A 239 0.17 12.18 20.38
CA LEU A 239 1.14 13.13 19.85
C LEU A 239 2.05 12.46 18.81
N THR A 240 2.64 11.31 19.17
CA THR A 240 3.47 10.52 18.26
C THR A 240 2.68 10.12 17.02
N ARG A 241 1.44 9.69 17.20
CA ARG A 241 0.54 9.32 16.10
C ARG A 241 0.32 10.46 15.12
N ALA A 242 0.04 11.69 15.60
CA ALA A 242 -0.15 12.86 14.75
C ALA A 242 1.13 13.22 13.96
N MET A 243 2.31 13.18 14.61
CA MET A 243 3.59 13.41 13.93
C MET A 243 3.87 12.39 12.81
N LEU A 244 3.53 11.12 13.06
CA LEU A 244 3.71 10.05 12.08
C LEU A 244 2.69 10.12 10.94
N GLU A 245 1.48 10.63 11.21
CA GLU A 245 0.46 10.84 10.18
C GLU A 245 0.93 11.83 9.12
N ASP A 246 1.51 12.97 9.51
CA ASP A 246 2.10 13.93 8.57
C ASP A 246 3.19 13.26 7.70
N THR A 247 3.97 12.36 8.29
CA THR A 247 4.98 11.63 7.52
C THR A 247 4.36 10.63 6.55
N CYS A 248 3.33 9.89 6.98
CA CYS A 248 2.61 8.97 6.11
C CYS A 248 1.85 9.71 4.99
N ASP A 249 1.28 10.90 5.26
CA ASP A 249 0.66 11.72 4.22
C ASP A 249 1.66 12.14 3.14
N ARG A 250 2.89 12.52 3.53
CA ARG A 250 3.97 12.81 2.57
C ARG A 250 4.36 11.56 1.76
N LEU A 251 4.54 10.42 2.42
CA LEU A 251 4.86 9.16 1.75
C LEU A 251 3.75 8.70 0.79
N ILE A 252 2.48 8.82 1.19
CA ILE A 252 1.33 8.54 0.31
C ILE A 252 1.28 9.51 -0.86
N GLY A 253 1.57 10.79 -0.63
CA GLY A 253 1.70 11.79 -1.69
C GLY A 253 2.75 11.38 -2.72
N GLN A 254 3.94 11.00 -2.27
CA GLN A 254 5.00 10.47 -3.12
C GLN A 254 4.59 9.17 -3.83
N ALA A 255 4.03 8.20 -3.10
CA ALA A 255 3.57 6.93 -3.68
C ALA A 255 2.44 7.13 -4.71
N LYS A 256 1.50 8.04 -4.48
CA LYS A 256 0.46 8.39 -5.44
C LYS A 256 1.02 9.09 -6.67
N MET A 257 2.01 9.97 -6.48
CA MET A 257 2.72 10.60 -7.59
C MET A 257 3.51 9.60 -8.42
N THR A 258 3.95 8.49 -7.81
CA THR A 258 4.72 7.42 -8.48
C THR A 258 3.86 6.22 -8.88
N SER A 259 2.56 6.20 -8.57
CA SER A 259 1.63 5.13 -8.94
C SER A 259 0.84 5.48 -10.21
N GLY A 260 0.41 4.48 -10.95
CA GLY A 260 -0.29 4.68 -12.20
C GLY A 260 0.63 5.03 -13.37
N VAL A 261 0.04 5.28 -14.54
CA VAL A 261 0.80 5.74 -15.72
C VAL A 261 1.41 7.11 -15.45
N ALA A 262 0.73 7.98 -14.70
CA ALA A 262 1.28 9.26 -14.26
C ALA A 262 2.54 9.07 -13.39
N GLY A 263 2.56 8.06 -12.52
CA GLY A 263 3.72 7.74 -11.71
C GLY A 263 4.90 7.21 -12.53
N GLU A 264 4.63 6.36 -13.51
CA GLU A 264 5.65 5.85 -14.42
C GLU A 264 6.28 6.98 -15.25
N VAL A 265 5.45 7.90 -15.73
CA VAL A 265 5.91 9.15 -16.37
C VAL A 265 6.75 9.99 -15.41
N TYR A 266 6.29 10.18 -14.17
CA TYR A 266 7.01 10.94 -13.13
C TYR A 266 8.41 10.36 -12.88
N GLN A 267 8.54 9.05 -12.73
CA GLN A 267 9.83 8.38 -12.53
C GLN A 267 10.80 8.60 -13.70
N LEU A 268 10.31 8.47 -14.92
CA LEU A 268 11.14 8.70 -16.12
C LEU A 268 11.59 10.17 -16.23
N LEU A 269 10.73 11.11 -15.86
CA LEU A 269 11.07 12.54 -15.82
C LEU A 269 12.12 12.86 -14.74
N MET A 270 12.06 12.19 -13.58
CA MET A 270 13.05 12.33 -12.51
C MET A 270 14.46 11.90 -12.92
N LEU A 271 14.58 11.01 -13.92
CA LEU A 271 15.88 10.58 -14.45
C LEU A 271 16.55 11.61 -15.36
N ALA A 272 15.81 12.61 -15.87
CA ALA A 272 16.32 13.64 -16.78
C ALA A 272 15.79 15.05 -16.42
N PRO A 273 16.13 15.58 -15.23
CA PRO A 273 15.46 16.76 -14.67
C PRO A 273 15.77 18.07 -15.37
N ASN A 274 16.86 18.18 -16.08
CA ASN A 274 17.30 19.40 -16.80
C ASN A 274 16.84 19.45 -18.27
N GLN A 275 16.47 18.31 -18.85
CA GLN A 275 15.93 18.21 -20.22
C GLN A 275 14.82 17.17 -20.24
N PHE A 276 13.61 17.59 -19.82
CA PHE A 276 12.47 16.69 -19.79
C PHE A 276 12.18 16.14 -21.19
N PRO A 277 12.12 14.81 -21.34
CA PRO A 277 11.71 14.18 -22.58
C PRO A 277 10.34 14.65 -23.08
N THR A 278 10.06 14.51 -24.35
CA THR A 278 8.71 14.76 -24.89
C THR A 278 7.73 13.66 -24.44
N MET A 279 6.43 13.96 -24.48
CA MET A 279 5.42 12.94 -24.21
C MET A 279 5.52 11.74 -25.14
N GLU A 280 5.89 11.95 -26.41
CA GLU A 280 6.11 10.89 -27.39
C GLU A 280 7.29 9.98 -26.98
N ALA A 281 8.42 10.58 -26.57
CA ALA A 281 9.58 9.84 -26.11
C ALA A 281 9.27 8.98 -24.87
N ILE A 282 8.56 9.56 -23.89
CA ILE A 282 8.11 8.83 -22.70
C ILE A 282 7.14 7.71 -23.09
N ALA A 283 6.15 7.98 -23.96
CA ALA A 283 5.21 6.96 -24.41
C ALA A 283 5.94 5.76 -25.06
N HIS A 284 6.93 6.04 -25.90
CA HIS A 284 7.76 5.01 -26.52
C HIS A 284 8.52 4.17 -25.46
N GLN A 285 9.12 4.80 -24.44
CA GLN A 285 9.84 4.12 -23.36
C GLN A 285 8.95 3.18 -22.55
N ILE A 286 7.66 3.53 -22.34
CA ILE A 286 6.70 2.72 -21.59
C ILE A 286 5.86 1.79 -22.49
N GLY A 287 6.29 1.62 -23.76
CA GLY A 287 5.70 0.66 -24.70
C GLY A 287 4.27 1.02 -25.19
N MET A 288 3.94 2.32 -25.28
CA MET A 288 2.65 2.76 -25.78
C MET A 288 2.76 3.95 -26.75
N THR A 289 1.66 4.26 -27.45
CA THR A 289 1.60 5.46 -28.29
C THR A 289 1.31 6.70 -27.45
N GLU A 290 1.71 7.90 -27.92
CA GLU A 290 1.39 9.18 -27.27
C GLU A 290 -0.12 9.35 -27.02
N ARG A 291 -0.96 8.95 -28.01
CA ARG A 291 -2.42 8.97 -27.88
C ARG A 291 -2.92 8.11 -26.73
N THR A 292 -2.33 6.92 -26.57
CA THR A 292 -2.69 6.01 -25.48
C THR A 292 -2.24 6.58 -24.13
N LEU A 293 -1.02 7.11 -24.06
CA LEU A 293 -0.49 7.77 -22.87
C LEU A 293 -1.39 8.95 -22.45
N ARG A 294 -1.72 9.84 -23.38
CA ARG A 294 -2.57 11.01 -23.13
C ARG A 294 -3.97 10.60 -22.62
N ARG A 295 -4.57 9.54 -23.16
CA ARG A 295 -5.84 9.01 -22.69
C ARG A 295 -5.73 8.50 -21.26
N ARG A 296 -4.73 7.64 -20.97
CA ARG A 296 -4.53 7.07 -19.62
C ARG A 296 -4.24 8.12 -18.56
N LEU A 297 -3.41 9.12 -18.88
CA LEU A 297 -3.19 10.26 -17.98
C LEU A 297 -4.49 11.00 -17.68
N ARG A 298 -5.34 11.22 -18.70
CA ARG A 298 -6.65 11.86 -18.51
C ARG A 298 -7.59 11.01 -17.64
N ASP A 299 -7.59 9.69 -17.81
CA ASP A 299 -8.38 8.75 -16.99
C ASP A 299 -7.93 8.84 -15.51
N GLU A 300 -6.64 9.09 -15.27
CA GLU A 300 -6.06 9.36 -13.93
C GLU A 300 -6.22 10.83 -13.49
N LYS A 301 -6.96 11.66 -14.23
CA LYS A 301 -7.18 13.10 -13.99
C LYS A 301 -5.87 13.89 -13.90
N ARG A 302 -4.90 13.52 -14.70
CA ARG A 302 -3.58 14.17 -14.79
C ARG A 302 -3.28 14.56 -16.23
N ASN A 303 -2.39 15.52 -16.41
CA ASN A 303 -1.79 15.80 -17.71
C ASN A 303 -0.26 15.83 -17.61
N TYR A 304 0.41 15.74 -18.73
CA TYR A 304 1.87 15.64 -18.80
C TYR A 304 2.58 16.86 -18.21
N ALA A 305 2.03 18.04 -18.44
CA ALA A 305 2.59 19.31 -17.92
C ALA A 305 2.49 19.39 -16.40
N ASP A 306 1.39 18.89 -15.81
CA ASP A 306 1.23 18.84 -14.35
C ASP A 306 2.29 17.92 -13.72
N ILE A 307 2.62 16.81 -14.37
CA ILE A 307 3.64 15.86 -13.86
C ILE A 307 5.02 16.51 -13.92
N ILE A 308 5.36 17.23 -15.00
CA ILE A 308 6.60 18.02 -15.07
C ILE A 308 6.65 19.09 -13.97
N ASP A 309 5.55 19.76 -13.71
CA ASP A 309 5.48 20.79 -12.66
C ASP A 309 5.69 20.20 -11.26
N ASP A 310 5.14 18.99 -11.00
CA ASP A 310 5.36 18.26 -9.76
C ASP A 310 6.83 17.80 -9.59
N VAL A 311 7.47 17.30 -10.65
CA VAL A 311 8.90 16.96 -10.64
C VAL A 311 9.75 18.18 -10.31
N ARG A 312 9.50 19.31 -11.00
CA ARG A 312 10.19 20.55 -10.75
C ARG A 312 10.02 21.07 -9.32
N LYS A 313 8.78 21.00 -8.80
CA LYS A 313 8.47 21.39 -7.42
C LYS A 313 9.29 20.59 -6.42
N ASN A 314 9.28 19.25 -6.53
CA ASN A 314 9.96 18.40 -5.57
C ASN A 314 11.47 18.60 -5.59
N LEU A 315 12.07 18.65 -6.78
CA LEU A 315 13.51 18.93 -6.94
C LEU A 315 13.89 20.34 -6.44
N ALA A 316 13.07 21.37 -6.74
CA ALA A 316 13.32 22.71 -6.25
C ALA A 316 13.33 22.77 -4.72
N LEU A 317 12.32 22.19 -4.07
CA LEU A 317 12.22 22.16 -2.60
C LEU A 317 13.37 21.37 -1.98
N GLU A 318 13.72 20.23 -2.55
CA GLU A 318 14.87 19.44 -2.11
C GLU A 318 16.16 20.25 -2.18
N TYR A 319 16.51 20.83 -3.35
CA TYR A 319 17.75 21.60 -3.49
C TYR A 319 17.77 22.86 -2.63
N LEU A 320 16.63 23.53 -2.45
CA LEU A 320 16.53 24.72 -1.61
C LEU A 320 16.76 24.41 -0.12
N THR A 321 16.29 23.27 0.36
CA THR A 321 16.36 22.90 1.79
C THR A 321 17.61 22.11 2.14
N THR A 322 18.17 21.33 1.19
CA THR A 322 19.28 20.41 1.47
C THR A 322 20.64 20.89 0.95
N THR A 323 20.66 21.92 0.09
CA THR A 323 21.89 22.39 -0.54
C THR A 323 22.10 23.91 -0.41
N ARG A 324 23.35 24.35 -0.64
CA ARG A 324 23.71 25.77 -0.74
C ARG A 324 23.80 26.26 -2.19
N MET A 325 23.22 25.56 -3.15
CA MET A 325 23.24 25.95 -4.57
C MET A 325 22.62 27.33 -4.76
N SER A 326 23.12 28.08 -5.75
CA SER A 326 22.50 29.34 -6.14
C SER A 326 21.10 29.10 -6.73
N VAL A 327 20.25 30.13 -6.71
CA VAL A 327 18.88 30.01 -7.27
C VAL A 327 18.96 29.83 -8.79
N GLU A 328 19.98 30.42 -9.42
CA GLU A 328 20.29 30.30 -10.83
C GLU A 328 20.66 28.84 -11.20
N ASP A 329 21.55 28.22 -10.43
CA ASP A 329 21.98 26.85 -10.65
C ASP A 329 20.80 25.87 -10.47
N ILE A 330 19.97 26.08 -9.43
CA ILE A 330 18.77 25.27 -9.21
C ILE A 330 17.81 25.42 -10.40
N ALA A 331 17.55 26.67 -10.83
CA ALA A 331 16.66 26.94 -11.96
C ALA A 331 17.11 26.18 -13.21
N TRP A 332 18.39 26.30 -13.56
CA TRP A 332 18.95 25.59 -14.70
C TRP A 332 18.87 24.06 -14.54
N LYS A 333 19.20 23.56 -13.36
CA LYS A 333 19.24 22.10 -13.07
C LYS A 333 17.86 21.43 -13.17
N ILE A 334 16.77 22.17 -12.98
CA ILE A 334 15.40 21.65 -13.06
C ILE A 334 14.63 22.16 -14.29
N GLY A 335 15.36 22.66 -15.28
CA GLY A 335 14.82 22.99 -16.59
C GLY A 335 14.00 24.30 -16.64
N PHE A 336 14.29 25.29 -15.78
CA PHE A 336 13.82 26.66 -15.96
C PHE A 336 14.80 27.48 -16.77
N SER A 337 14.28 28.42 -17.56
CA SER A 337 15.09 29.36 -18.37
C SER A 337 15.87 30.37 -17.52
N ASP A 338 15.35 30.72 -16.35
CA ASP A 338 15.95 31.72 -15.46
C ASP A 338 15.45 31.60 -14.02
N SER A 339 16.14 32.22 -13.08
CA SER A 339 15.82 32.23 -11.66
C SER A 339 14.51 32.95 -11.31
N SER A 340 14.05 33.88 -12.15
CA SER A 340 12.79 34.64 -11.93
C SER A 340 11.59 33.71 -12.12
N ASN A 341 11.67 32.83 -13.12
CA ASN A 341 10.67 31.79 -13.36
C ASN A 341 10.60 30.80 -12.18
N LEU A 342 11.75 30.37 -11.66
CA LEU A 342 11.80 29.51 -10.47
C LEU A 342 11.19 30.21 -9.24
N ARG A 343 11.53 31.48 -8.98
CA ARG A 343 10.97 32.26 -7.86
C ARG A 343 9.45 32.34 -7.91
N ARG A 344 8.88 32.60 -9.09
CA ARG A 344 7.43 32.64 -9.31
C ARG A 344 6.80 31.26 -9.09
N ALA A 345 7.44 30.20 -9.58
CA ALA A 345 6.97 28.85 -9.43
C ALA A 345 6.96 28.41 -7.95
N VAL A 346 8.05 28.62 -7.21
CA VAL A 346 8.15 28.30 -5.78
C VAL A 346 7.05 29.04 -5.00
N LYS A 347 6.84 30.33 -5.24
CA LYS A 347 5.77 31.08 -4.58
C LYS A 347 4.37 30.55 -4.91
N ARG A 348 4.13 30.14 -6.16
CA ARG A 348 2.86 29.50 -6.58
C ARG A 348 2.64 28.16 -5.89
N TRP A 349 3.68 27.34 -5.75
CA TRP A 349 3.60 25.99 -5.19
C TRP A 349 3.45 25.96 -3.68
N THR A 350 4.12 26.89 -2.97
CA THR A 350 4.28 26.85 -1.51
C THR A 350 3.63 28.00 -0.77
N GLY A 351 3.26 29.06 -1.49
CA GLY A 351 2.86 30.35 -0.89
C GLY A 351 4.03 31.17 -0.32
N GLN A 352 5.25 30.60 -0.28
CA GLN A 352 6.44 31.19 0.35
C GLN A 352 7.45 31.68 -0.68
N THR A 353 8.30 32.59 -0.27
CA THR A 353 9.48 32.99 -1.06
C THR A 353 10.60 31.98 -0.91
N ILE A 354 11.56 31.95 -1.86
CA ILE A 354 12.72 31.06 -1.78
C ILE A 354 13.50 31.24 -0.46
N ASN A 355 13.60 32.49 0.03
CA ASN A 355 14.31 32.75 1.28
C ASN A 355 13.59 32.22 2.50
N GLU A 356 12.26 32.20 2.51
CA GLU A 356 11.44 31.59 3.55
C GLU A 356 11.59 30.07 3.52
N VAL A 357 11.51 29.45 2.34
CA VAL A 357 11.70 27.99 2.16
C VAL A 357 13.09 27.54 2.62
N ARG A 358 14.14 28.35 2.43
CA ARG A 358 15.51 28.02 2.89
C ARG A 358 15.72 28.12 4.40
N ARG A 359 14.88 28.89 5.08
CA ARG A 359 14.97 29.08 6.55
C ARG A 359 14.21 28.03 7.33
N GLY A 360 13.33 27.24 6.62
CA GLY A 360 12.56 26.11 7.13
C GLY A 360 11.50 26.49 8.01
#